data_5167aded24657b86ef1b80d32fadf8f7
#
_entry.id   5167aded24657b86ef1b80d32fadf8f7
#
_cell.length_a   1.000
_cell.length_b   1.000
_cell.length_c   1.000
_cell.angle_alpha   90.00
_cell.angle_beta   90.00
_cell.angle_gamma   90.00
#
_symmetry.space_group_name_H-M   'P 1'
#
loop_
_entity.id
_entity.type
_entity.pdbx_description
1 polymer ?
#
loop_
_entity_poly.entity_id
_entity_poly.type
_entity_poly.pdbx_seq_one_letter_code
_entity_poly.pdbx_strand_id
1 'polypeptide(L)'
;IFAHVPRWTTSQRALAFLSPELRATATRWDALDAYEQTLPPDMARWSDLARDQYVEAKSLLAGYLLSSQGDRVAMANSIEGRFPYLDHRVIEFANRLPPSFKIRGMTEKYLLRRALAGLLPTDIVQRTKQPYRAPDSQSFFFDGKPLDYVADLLSPDAIREAGYFDAAAVGRLVEKCRQGRATGFGDNQAFMGVLSTMLVHRQTVEARLAPAAQPAGVVA
;
A
#
# COMPACT_ATOMS: atom_id res chain seq x y z
N ILE A 1 16.81 3.80 9.43
CA ILE A 1 15.63 3.09 8.91
C ILE A 1 14.88 2.25 9.97
N PHE A 2 15.37 2.21 11.21
CA PHE A 2 14.85 1.33 12.28
C PHE A 2 13.33 1.45 12.49
N ALA A 3 12.78 2.67 12.49
CA ALA A 3 11.33 2.89 12.68
C ALA A 3 10.44 2.25 11.59
N HIS A 4 10.98 1.96 10.42
CA HIS A 4 10.26 1.39 9.27
C HIS A 4 10.35 -0.14 9.21
N VAL A 5 11.35 -0.75 9.85
CA VAL A 5 11.60 -2.21 9.82
C VAL A 5 10.38 -3.04 10.25
N PRO A 6 9.65 -2.70 11.34
CA PRO A 6 8.47 -3.49 11.73
C PRO A 6 7.41 -3.58 10.63
N ARG A 7 7.15 -2.48 9.92
CA ARG A 7 6.20 -2.46 8.79
C ARG A 7 6.70 -3.32 7.64
N TRP A 8 7.97 -3.17 7.27
CA TRP A 8 8.57 -3.93 6.17
C TRP A 8 8.64 -5.42 6.47
N THR A 9 8.99 -5.79 7.70
CA THR A 9 8.95 -7.20 8.14
C THR A 9 7.54 -7.78 8.06
N THR A 10 6.52 -7.00 8.38
CA THR A 10 5.13 -7.45 8.23
C THR A 10 4.79 -7.69 6.75
N SER A 11 5.24 -6.80 5.85
CA SER A 11 5.05 -6.96 4.41
C SER A 11 5.80 -8.17 3.84
N GLN A 12 6.97 -8.52 4.37
CA GLN A 12 7.72 -9.72 3.98
C GLN A 12 6.94 -11.02 4.21
N ARG A 13 5.97 -11.05 5.12
CA ARG A 13 5.12 -12.23 5.33
C ARG A 13 4.35 -12.62 4.06
N ALA A 14 4.11 -11.68 3.15
CA ALA A 14 3.50 -11.97 1.85
C ALA A 14 4.36 -12.93 1.00
N LEU A 15 5.69 -12.97 1.20
CA LEU A 15 6.59 -13.91 0.52
C LEU A 15 6.22 -15.39 0.82
N ALA A 16 5.56 -15.66 1.94
CA ALA A 16 5.10 -17.01 2.29
C ALA A 16 4.04 -17.55 1.33
N PHE A 17 3.38 -16.69 0.59
CA PHE A 17 2.35 -17.05 -0.38
C PHE A 17 2.89 -17.20 -1.80
N LEU A 18 4.13 -16.79 -2.07
CA LEU A 18 4.74 -16.96 -3.40
C LEU A 18 4.95 -18.44 -3.73
N SER A 19 4.89 -18.75 -5.02
CA SER A 19 5.31 -20.07 -5.52
C SER A 19 6.76 -20.36 -5.11
N PRO A 20 7.16 -21.64 -4.99
CA PRO A 20 8.53 -22.01 -4.61
C PRO A 20 9.59 -21.34 -5.49
N GLU A 21 9.33 -21.28 -6.80
CA GLU A 21 10.23 -20.69 -7.81
C GLU A 21 10.42 -19.20 -7.61
N LEU A 22 9.33 -18.46 -7.45
CA LEU A 22 9.38 -17.02 -7.20
C LEU A 22 9.97 -16.69 -5.83
N ARG A 23 9.67 -17.50 -4.83
CA ARG A 23 10.26 -17.34 -3.49
C ARG A 23 11.77 -17.51 -3.54
N ALA A 24 12.26 -18.57 -4.21
CA ALA A 24 13.68 -18.82 -4.39
C ALA A 24 14.40 -17.68 -5.12
N THR A 25 13.72 -17.03 -6.05
CA THR A 25 14.25 -15.85 -6.76
C THR A 25 14.23 -14.61 -5.85
N ALA A 26 13.12 -14.34 -5.19
CA ALA A 26 12.96 -13.17 -4.32
C ALA A 26 13.94 -13.16 -3.14
N THR A 27 14.26 -14.33 -2.59
CA THR A 27 15.19 -14.44 -1.44
C THR A 27 16.68 -14.31 -1.82
N ARG A 28 17.02 -14.27 -3.12
CA ARG A 28 18.40 -14.04 -3.57
C ARG A 28 18.81 -12.57 -3.46
N TRP A 29 17.88 -11.69 -3.29
CA TRP A 29 18.09 -10.25 -3.27
C TRP A 29 17.67 -9.65 -1.93
N ASP A 30 18.59 -8.97 -1.26
CA ASP A 30 18.28 -8.23 -0.05
C ASP A 30 17.75 -6.84 -0.41
N ALA A 31 16.44 -6.69 -0.31
CA ALA A 31 15.76 -5.43 -0.63
C ALA A 31 16.12 -4.32 0.36
N LEU A 32 16.45 -4.64 1.61
CA LEU A 32 16.84 -3.64 2.61
C LEU A 32 18.24 -3.12 2.31
N ASP A 33 19.19 -4.01 2.05
CA ASP A 33 20.55 -3.63 1.68
C ASP A 33 20.53 -2.77 0.40
N ALA A 34 19.83 -3.22 -0.63
CA ALA A 34 19.68 -2.45 -1.87
C ALA A 34 19.03 -1.06 -1.63
N TYR A 35 18.06 -0.96 -0.73
CA TYR A 35 17.44 0.31 -0.38
C TYR A 35 18.41 1.21 0.39
N GLU A 36 19.15 0.67 1.35
CA GLU A 36 20.15 1.42 2.13
C GLU A 36 21.21 2.05 1.24
N GLN A 37 21.65 1.36 0.20
CA GLN A 37 22.61 1.89 -0.78
C GLN A 37 22.07 3.09 -1.59
N THR A 38 20.76 3.31 -1.60
CA THR A 38 20.13 4.47 -2.26
C THR A 38 19.99 5.69 -1.34
N LEU A 39 20.32 5.56 -0.05
CA LEU A 39 20.18 6.66 0.90
C LEU A 39 21.32 7.67 0.75
N PRO A 40 21.08 8.98 1.04
CA PRO A 40 22.12 9.99 1.01
C PRO A 40 23.27 9.63 1.94
N PRO A 41 24.54 9.79 1.52
CA PRO A 41 25.70 9.42 2.32
C PRO A 41 25.86 10.25 3.59
N ASP A 42 25.31 11.47 3.61
CA ASP A 42 25.33 12.38 4.76
C ASP A 42 24.15 12.21 5.71
N MET A 43 23.23 11.27 5.42
CA MET A 43 22.01 11.03 6.20
C MET A 43 22.31 10.69 7.67
N ALA A 44 23.46 10.08 7.96
CA ALA A 44 23.88 9.79 9.33
C ALA A 44 24.01 11.06 10.21
N ARG A 45 24.20 12.23 9.59
CA ARG A 45 24.33 13.53 10.27
C ARG A 45 22.99 14.21 10.55
N TRP A 46 21.89 13.68 10.00
CA TRP A 46 20.57 14.26 10.16
C TRP A 46 19.95 13.86 11.50
N SER A 47 18.97 14.63 11.99
CA SER A 47 18.20 14.23 13.16
C SER A 47 17.39 12.97 12.86
N ASP A 48 17.07 12.18 13.90
CA ASP A 48 16.27 10.95 13.76
C ASP A 48 14.95 11.21 13.04
N LEU A 49 14.24 12.26 13.44
CA LEU A 49 12.97 12.62 12.78
C LEU A 49 13.15 12.98 11.29
N ALA A 50 14.24 13.68 10.94
CA ALA A 50 14.49 14.03 9.54
C ALA A 50 14.79 12.79 8.69
N ARG A 51 15.56 11.84 9.25
CA ARG A 51 15.81 10.54 8.61
C ARG A 51 14.54 9.75 8.37
N ASP A 52 13.70 9.65 9.40
CA ASP A 52 12.42 8.92 9.29
C ASP A 52 11.47 9.58 8.30
N GLN A 53 11.37 10.90 8.30
CA GLN A 53 10.56 11.64 7.33
C GLN A 53 11.04 11.43 5.89
N TYR A 54 12.35 11.42 5.66
CA TYR A 54 12.92 11.16 4.34
C TYR A 54 12.61 9.75 3.85
N VAL A 55 12.83 8.75 4.71
CA VAL A 55 12.53 7.34 4.38
C VAL A 55 11.04 7.16 4.09
N GLU A 56 10.17 7.77 4.90
CA GLU A 56 8.71 7.72 4.68
C GLU A 56 8.31 8.38 3.36
N ALA A 57 8.86 9.55 3.06
CA ALA A 57 8.58 10.28 1.83
C ALA A 57 9.03 9.47 0.59
N LYS A 58 10.22 8.86 0.65
CA LYS A 58 10.79 8.13 -0.47
C LYS A 58 10.14 6.75 -0.67
N SER A 59 9.82 6.03 0.40
CA SER A 59 9.33 4.65 0.32
C SER A 59 7.81 4.53 0.27
N LEU A 60 7.06 5.41 0.93
CA LEU A 60 5.61 5.30 1.03
C LEU A 60 4.88 6.45 0.34
N LEU A 61 5.29 7.70 0.61
CA LEU A 61 4.55 8.87 0.14
C LEU A 61 4.54 8.93 -1.39
N ALA A 62 5.71 8.91 -2.02
CA ALA A 62 5.82 9.13 -3.47
C ALA A 62 5.19 7.98 -4.28
N GLY A 63 5.60 6.75 -4.04
CA GLY A 63 5.19 5.60 -4.86
C GLY A 63 3.80 5.08 -4.57
N TYR A 64 3.41 5.09 -3.30
CA TYR A 64 2.14 4.50 -2.88
C TYR A 64 1.05 5.53 -2.67
N LEU A 65 1.24 6.49 -1.76
CA LEU A 65 0.16 7.41 -1.41
C LEU A 65 -0.16 8.40 -2.54
N LEU A 66 0.86 9.03 -3.12
CA LEU A 66 0.64 10.04 -4.16
C LEU A 66 0.37 9.39 -5.53
N SER A 67 1.17 8.41 -5.93
CA SER A 67 1.03 7.80 -7.25
C SER A 67 -0.14 6.80 -7.27
N SER A 68 -0.09 5.73 -6.48
CA SER A 68 -1.04 4.63 -6.63
C SER A 68 -2.42 4.94 -6.06
N GLN A 69 -2.49 5.48 -4.83
CA GLN A 69 -3.77 5.83 -4.19
C GLN A 69 -4.30 7.20 -4.59
N GLY A 70 -3.43 8.16 -4.89
CA GLY A 70 -3.80 9.53 -5.24
C GLY A 70 -4.03 9.68 -6.74
N ASP A 71 -2.96 9.96 -7.48
CA ASP A 71 -3.06 10.40 -8.88
C ASP A 71 -3.72 9.38 -9.80
N ARG A 72 -3.38 8.11 -9.70
CA ARG A 72 -3.95 7.08 -10.60
C ARG A 72 -5.45 6.92 -10.40
N VAL A 73 -5.90 6.93 -9.16
CA VAL A 73 -7.34 6.82 -8.84
C VAL A 73 -8.06 8.11 -9.24
N ALA A 74 -7.49 9.27 -8.93
CA ALA A 74 -8.06 10.55 -9.29
C ALA A 74 -8.17 10.70 -10.82
N MET A 75 -7.11 10.42 -11.57
CA MET A 75 -7.09 10.50 -13.03
C MET A 75 -8.07 9.51 -13.68
N ALA A 76 -8.20 8.28 -13.16
CA ALA A 76 -9.17 7.31 -13.64
C ALA A 76 -10.62 7.79 -13.50
N ASN A 77 -10.87 8.74 -12.58
CA ASN A 77 -12.19 9.33 -12.33
C ASN A 77 -12.27 10.80 -12.80
N SER A 78 -11.34 11.27 -13.62
CA SER A 78 -11.29 12.65 -14.13
C SER A 78 -11.26 13.71 -13.03
N ILE A 79 -10.61 13.41 -11.90
CA ILE A 79 -10.45 14.31 -10.76
C ILE A 79 -9.02 14.81 -10.70
N GLU A 80 -8.85 16.14 -10.66
CA GLU A 80 -7.53 16.76 -10.44
C GLU A 80 -7.34 17.09 -8.94
N GLY A 81 -6.31 16.53 -8.33
CA GLY A 81 -5.94 16.83 -6.94
C GLY A 81 -5.12 18.10 -6.82
N ARG A 82 -5.39 18.91 -5.80
CA ARG A 82 -4.59 20.07 -5.41
C ARG A 82 -4.05 19.85 -3.99
N PHE A 83 -2.73 19.85 -3.85
CA PHE A 83 -2.06 19.45 -2.62
C PHE A 83 -1.16 20.59 -2.08
N PRO A 84 -1.73 21.59 -1.36
CA PRO A 84 -0.96 22.74 -0.88
C PRO A 84 0.26 22.37 -0.03
N TYR A 85 0.19 21.28 0.72
CA TYR A 85 1.29 20.81 1.55
C TYR A 85 2.42 20.12 0.74
N LEU A 86 2.23 19.86 -0.54
CA LEU A 86 3.26 19.36 -1.46
C LEU A 86 3.93 20.47 -2.27
N ASP A 87 3.55 21.73 -2.06
CA ASP A 87 4.30 22.87 -2.61
C ASP A 87 5.74 22.82 -2.08
N HIS A 88 6.72 22.84 -2.97
CA HIS A 88 8.13 22.72 -2.62
C HIS A 88 8.58 23.76 -1.58
N ARG A 89 8.03 25.00 -1.65
CA ARG A 89 8.33 26.08 -0.69
C ARG A 89 7.84 25.74 0.72
N VAL A 90 6.65 25.09 0.81
CA VAL A 90 6.11 24.61 2.09
C VAL A 90 6.96 23.47 2.64
N ILE A 91 7.38 22.54 1.78
CA ILE A 91 8.25 21.42 2.17
C ILE A 91 9.60 21.93 2.65
N GLU A 92 10.25 22.83 1.89
CA GLU A 92 11.53 23.41 2.25
C GLU A 92 11.44 24.19 3.58
N PHE A 93 10.39 24.99 3.77
CA PHE A 93 10.15 25.69 5.03
C PHE A 93 10.00 24.68 6.17
N ALA A 94 9.14 23.66 6.00
CA ALA A 94 8.91 22.65 7.02
C ALA A 94 10.18 21.87 7.36
N ASN A 95 11.05 21.61 6.39
CA ASN A 95 12.30 20.88 6.62
C ASN A 95 13.31 21.68 7.45
N ARG A 96 13.29 23.02 7.37
CA ARG A 96 14.15 23.91 8.19
C ARG A 96 13.68 24.02 9.64
N LEU A 97 12.42 23.63 9.95
CA LEU A 97 11.90 23.72 11.32
C LEU A 97 12.57 22.67 12.23
N PRO A 98 12.94 23.06 13.47
CA PRO A 98 13.38 22.10 14.48
C PRO A 98 12.35 21.01 14.72
N PRO A 99 12.76 19.76 15.04
CA PRO A 99 11.86 18.67 15.34
C PRO A 99 10.77 18.99 16.37
N SER A 100 11.11 19.79 17.40
CA SER A 100 10.18 20.20 18.47
C SER A 100 8.98 21.05 18.00
N PHE A 101 9.06 21.65 16.80
CA PHE A 101 7.92 22.34 16.19
C PHE A 101 7.01 21.38 15.42
N LYS A 102 7.53 20.25 14.99
CA LYS A 102 6.78 19.24 14.24
C LYS A 102 6.05 18.30 15.19
N ILE A 103 6.79 17.78 16.19
CA ILE A 103 6.26 16.88 17.21
C ILE A 103 6.76 17.29 18.58
N ARG A 104 5.88 17.31 19.58
CA ARG A 104 6.24 17.65 20.96
C ARG A 104 5.59 16.64 21.92
N GLY A 105 6.42 15.83 22.55
CA GLY A 105 5.95 14.66 23.27
C GLY A 105 5.15 13.75 22.33
N MET A 106 3.92 13.43 22.70
CA MET A 106 2.99 12.61 21.88
C MET A 106 2.10 13.46 20.97
N THR A 107 2.32 14.78 20.89
CA THR A 107 1.50 15.68 20.08
C THR A 107 2.15 15.88 18.71
N GLU A 108 1.58 15.28 17.70
CA GLU A 108 1.96 15.49 16.29
C GLU A 108 1.37 16.79 15.73
N LYS A 109 1.96 17.30 14.63
CA LYS A 109 1.56 18.54 13.96
C LYS A 109 1.51 19.75 14.91
N TYR A 110 2.44 19.78 15.87
CA TYR A 110 2.39 20.72 17.01
C TYR A 110 2.28 22.18 16.56
N LEU A 111 3.17 22.63 15.67
CA LEU A 111 3.14 24.01 15.17
C LEU A 111 1.81 24.32 14.46
N LEU A 112 1.34 23.41 13.62
CA LEU A 112 0.10 23.60 12.85
C LEU A 112 -1.11 23.72 13.78
N ARG A 113 -1.19 22.86 14.81
CA ARG A 113 -2.26 22.96 15.84
C ARG A 113 -2.25 24.31 16.55
N ARG A 114 -1.08 24.82 16.91
CA ARG A 114 -0.96 26.12 17.55
C ARG A 114 -1.31 27.29 16.63
N ALA A 115 -0.85 27.25 15.40
CA ALA A 115 -1.11 28.30 14.43
C ALA A 115 -2.61 28.42 14.09
N LEU A 116 -3.34 27.30 14.12
CA LEU A 116 -4.76 27.24 13.76
C LEU A 116 -5.70 27.26 14.96
N ALA A 117 -5.21 27.35 16.23
CA ALA A 117 -5.99 27.34 17.47
C ALA A 117 -6.89 28.56 17.50
N GLY A 118 -7.23 29.36 16.89
CA GLY A 118 -8.18 30.47 16.86
C GLY A 118 -8.97 30.56 15.56
N LEU A 119 -8.57 29.73 14.58
CA LEU A 119 -9.17 29.75 13.25
C LEU A 119 -10.08 28.54 13.00
N LEU A 120 -9.87 27.47 13.75
CA LEU A 120 -10.64 26.23 13.61
C LEU A 120 -11.34 25.89 14.94
N PRO A 121 -12.46 25.17 14.90
CA PRO A 121 -13.12 24.65 16.10
C PRO A 121 -12.15 23.79 16.93
N THR A 122 -12.29 23.91 18.27
CA THR A 122 -11.37 23.25 19.22
C THR A 122 -11.33 21.73 19.05
N ASP A 123 -12.47 21.09 18.81
CA ASP A 123 -12.59 19.65 18.55
C ASP A 123 -11.81 19.20 17.30
N ILE A 124 -11.74 20.03 16.28
CA ILE A 124 -10.90 19.76 15.08
C ILE A 124 -9.42 19.90 15.40
N VAL A 125 -9.03 20.98 16.10
CA VAL A 125 -7.62 21.22 16.47
C VAL A 125 -7.08 20.13 17.40
N GLN A 126 -7.90 19.66 18.33
CA GLN A 126 -7.50 18.67 19.34
C GLN A 126 -7.73 17.22 18.92
N ARG A 127 -8.43 16.97 17.81
CA ARG A 127 -8.76 15.62 17.36
C ARG A 127 -7.50 14.77 17.20
N THR A 128 -7.55 13.56 17.76
CA THR A 128 -6.54 12.54 17.54
C THR A 128 -6.57 12.09 16.08
N LYS A 129 -5.40 11.80 15.49
CA LYS A 129 -5.32 11.24 14.16
C LYS A 129 -6.08 9.92 14.10
N GLN A 130 -7.02 9.83 13.16
CA GLN A 130 -7.66 8.59 12.77
C GLN A 130 -7.05 8.16 11.44
N PRO A 131 -6.33 7.03 11.38
CA PRO A 131 -5.81 6.54 10.12
C PRO A 131 -7.00 6.13 9.23
N TYR A 132 -6.94 6.52 7.97
CA TYR A 132 -7.85 5.99 6.97
C TYR A 132 -7.57 4.49 6.81
N ARG A 133 -8.62 3.69 6.93
CA ARG A 133 -8.56 2.24 6.71
C ARG A 133 -9.55 1.89 5.61
N ALA A 134 -9.03 1.30 4.53
CA ALA A 134 -9.89 0.69 3.54
C ALA A 134 -10.57 -0.57 4.14
N PRO A 135 -11.73 -0.97 3.60
CA PRO A 135 -12.31 -2.28 3.89
C PRO A 135 -11.27 -3.38 3.63
N ASP A 136 -11.25 -4.37 4.48
CA ASP A 136 -10.34 -5.50 4.41
C ASP A 136 -10.98 -6.72 3.74
N SER A 137 -10.40 -7.91 3.94
CA SER A 137 -10.87 -9.16 3.33
C SER A 137 -12.37 -9.43 3.53
N GLN A 138 -12.97 -8.97 4.63
CA GLN A 138 -14.39 -9.19 4.90
C GLN A 138 -15.32 -8.55 3.86
N SER A 139 -14.90 -7.49 3.20
CA SER A 139 -15.67 -6.84 2.12
C SER A 139 -15.82 -7.71 0.87
N PHE A 140 -15.07 -8.78 0.77
CA PHE A 140 -15.08 -9.71 -0.38
C PHE A 140 -15.82 -11.01 -0.09
N PHE A 141 -16.41 -11.12 1.10
CA PHE A 141 -17.18 -12.29 1.53
C PHE A 141 -18.55 -11.85 2.02
N PHE A 142 -19.59 -12.54 1.57
CA PHE A 142 -20.97 -12.33 2.01
C PHE A 142 -21.53 -13.66 2.51
N ASP A 143 -22.02 -13.71 3.76
CA ASP A 143 -22.49 -14.94 4.42
C ASP A 143 -21.49 -16.10 4.32
N GLY A 144 -20.20 -15.81 4.50
CA GLY A 144 -19.15 -16.81 4.43
C GLY A 144 -18.85 -17.32 3.02
N LYS A 145 -19.41 -16.70 1.97
CA LYS A 145 -19.12 -17.01 0.57
C LYS A 145 -18.31 -15.87 -0.06
N PRO A 146 -17.25 -16.16 -0.79
CA PRO A 146 -16.55 -15.15 -1.58
C PRO A 146 -17.47 -14.64 -2.70
N LEU A 147 -17.24 -13.40 -3.13
CA LEU A 147 -17.84 -12.90 -4.39
C LEU A 147 -17.39 -13.77 -5.55
N ASP A 148 -18.24 -13.94 -6.57
CA ASP A 148 -17.99 -14.88 -7.68
C ASP A 148 -16.63 -14.66 -8.34
N TYR A 149 -16.29 -13.42 -8.69
CA TYR A 149 -14.99 -13.12 -9.29
C TYR A 149 -13.80 -13.41 -8.37
N VAL A 150 -13.98 -13.33 -7.05
CA VAL A 150 -12.94 -13.67 -6.07
C VAL A 150 -12.77 -15.18 -6.00
N ALA A 151 -13.88 -15.93 -6.02
CA ALA A 151 -13.84 -17.39 -6.07
C ALA A 151 -13.11 -17.89 -7.32
N ASP A 152 -13.41 -17.30 -8.48
CA ASP A 152 -12.77 -17.64 -9.76
C ASP A 152 -11.27 -17.34 -9.74
N LEU A 153 -10.90 -16.10 -9.37
CA LEU A 153 -9.51 -15.64 -9.36
C LEU A 153 -8.63 -16.40 -8.39
N LEU A 154 -9.17 -16.77 -7.23
CA LEU A 154 -8.43 -17.44 -6.15
C LEU A 154 -8.69 -18.95 -6.14
N SER A 155 -9.31 -19.50 -7.20
CA SER A 155 -9.41 -20.94 -7.37
C SER A 155 -8.03 -21.59 -7.46
N PRO A 156 -7.86 -22.84 -6.98
CA PRO A 156 -6.56 -23.52 -7.05
C PRO A 156 -5.99 -23.61 -8.48
N ASP A 157 -6.86 -23.72 -9.48
CA ASP A 157 -6.44 -23.84 -10.87
C ASP A 157 -5.96 -22.49 -11.42
N ALA A 158 -6.71 -21.41 -11.22
CA ALA A 158 -6.28 -20.06 -11.60
C ALA A 158 -4.95 -19.64 -10.94
N ILE A 159 -4.76 -19.98 -9.67
CA ILE A 159 -3.51 -19.69 -8.95
C ILE A 159 -2.33 -20.46 -9.54
N ARG A 160 -2.53 -21.77 -9.89
CA ARG A 160 -1.47 -22.58 -10.52
C ARG A 160 -1.14 -22.10 -11.92
N GLU A 161 -2.16 -21.75 -12.72
CA GLU A 161 -1.99 -21.27 -14.08
C GLU A 161 -1.21 -19.96 -14.13
N ALA A 162 -1.54 -19.00 -13.26
CA ALA A 162 -0.82 -17.75 -13.16
C ALA A 162 0.62 -17.90 -12.65
N GLY A 163 0.91 -18.93 -11.83
CA GLY A 163 2.27 -19.30 -11.39
C GLY A 163 2.91 -18.39 -10.35
N TYR A 164 2.22 -17.37 -9.86
CA TYR A 164 2.80 -16.41 -8.89
C TYR A 164 2.79 -16.94 -7.46
N PHE A 165 1.75 -17.70 -7.09
CA PHE A 165 1.48 -18.06 -5.70
C PHE A 165 1.38 -19.57 -5.50
N ASP A 166 1.61 -20.01 -4.26
CA ASP A 166 1.35 -21.37 -3.82
C ASP A 166 -0.16 -21.55 -3.58
N ALA A 167 -0.79 -22.42 -4.39
CA ALA A 167 -2.24 -22.64 -4.35
C ALA A 167 -2.73 -23.16 -3.00
N ALA A 168 -1.93 -23.96 -2.29
CA ALA A 168 -2.30 -24.49 -0.99
C ALA A 168 -2.23 -23.39 0.09
N ALA A 169 -1.20 -22.52 0.03
CA ALA A 169 -1.09 -21.40 0.96
C ALA A 169 -2.22 -20.38 0.75
N VAL A 170 -2.54 -20.04 -0.51
CA VAL A 170 -3.67 -19.14 -0.85
C VAL A 170 -4.99 -19.77 -0.41
N GLY A 171 -5.21 -21.06 -0.67
CA GLY A 171 -6.43 -21.75 -0.25
C GLY A 171 -6.66 -21.68 1.27
N ARG A 172 -5.60 -21.87 2.08
CA ARG A 172 -5.70 -21.70 3.54
C ARG A 172 -6.04 -20.28 3.96
N LEU A 173 -5.49 -19.28 3.27
CA LEU A 173 -5.77 -17.87 3.53
C LEU A 173 -7.23 -17.54 3.20
N VAL A 174 -7.72 -17.95 2.03
CA VAL A 174 -9.11 -17.76 1.59
C VAL A 174 -10.07 -18.41 2.59
N GLU A 175 -9.79 -19.64 3.02
CA GLU A 175 -10.61 -20.33 4.03
C GLU A 175 -10.62 -19.61 5.39
N LYS A 176 -9.47 -19.07 5.79
CA LYS A 176 -9.36 -18.23 7.01
C LYS A 176 -10.21 -16.96 6.89
N CYS A 177 -10.19 -16.30 5.72
CA CYS A 177 -11.03 -15.13 5.45
C CYS A 177 -12.52 -15.51 5.43
N ARG A 178 -12.89 -16.61 4.77
CA ARG A 178 -14.27 -17.12 4.70
C ARG A 178 -14.86 -17.36 6.08
N GLN A 179 -14.04 -17.85 7.02
CA GLN A 179 -14.47 -18.11 8.39
C GLN A 179 -14.44 -16.87 9.31
N GLY A 180 -14.16 -15.68 8.78
CA GLY A 180 -14.04 -14.45 9.59
C GLY A 180 -12.86 -14.44 10.55
N ARG A 181 -11.90 -15.38 10.41
CA ARG A 181 -10.72 -15.50 11.28
C ARG A 181 -9.52 -14.67 10.85
N ALA A 182 -9.58 -14.06 9.69
CA ALA A 182 -8.52 -13.16 9.18
C ALA A 182 -8.68 -11.76 9.79
N THR A 183 -8.51 -11.63 11.09
CA THR A 183 -8.68 -10.36 11.82
C THR A 183 -7.40 -9.54 11.92
N GLY A 184 -6.25 -10.14 11.62
CA GLY A 184 -4.96 -9.49 11.70
C GLY A 184 -4.61 -8.69 10.44
N PHE A 185 -3.83 -7.62 10.61
CA PHE A 185 -3.34 -6.80 9.48
C PHE A 185 -2.59 -7.62 8.43
N GLY A 186 -1.72 -8.56 8.86
CA GLY A 186 -0.92 -9.38 7.94
C GLY A 186 -1.75 -10.29 7.04
N ASP A 187 -2.82 -10.92 7.56
CA ASP A 187 -3.72 -11.76 6.76
C ASP A 187 -4.47 -10.93 5.71
N ASN A 188 -5.00 -9.78 6.14
CA ASN A 188 -5.72 -8.87 5.25
C ASN A 188 -4.82 -8.31 4.17
N GLN A 189 -3.60 -7.90 4.51
CA GLN A 189 -2.61 -7.43 3.54
C GLN A 189 -2.23 -8.52 2.54
N ALA A 190 -2.02 -9.75 3.00
CA ALA A 190 -1.70 -10.88 2.13
C ALA A 190 -2.86 -11.19 1.19
N PHE A 191 -4.10 -11.25 1.70
CA PHE A 191 -5.28 -11.48 0.88
C PHE A 191 -5.44 -10.41 -0.22
N MET A 192 -5.33 -9.14 0.15
CA MET A 192 -5.41 -8.03 -0.81
C MET A 192 -4.27 -8.07 -1.82
N GLY A 193 -3.06 -8.42 -1.39
CA GLY A 193 -1.90 -8.57 -2.26
C GLY A 193 -2.10 -9.67 -3.30
N VAL A 194 -2.57 -10.84 -2.89
CA VAL A 194 -2.86 -11.96 -3.79
C VAL A 194 -4.00 -11.59 -4.75
N LEU A 195 -5.13 -11.12 -4.23
CA LEU A 195 -6.30 -10.77 -5.04
C LEU A 195 -5.99 -9.69 -6.08
N SER A 196 -5.31 -8.61 -5.67
CA SER A 196 -4.97 -7.52 -6.59
C SER A 196 -3.97 -7.97 -7.68
N THR A 197 -3.02 -8.82 -7.35
CA THR A 197 -2.08 -9.39 -8.32
C THR A 197 -2.82 -10.24 -9.35
N MET A 198 -3.74 -11.10 -8.92
CA MET A 198 -4.55 -11.93 -9.83
C MET A 198 -5.48 -11.09 -10.70
N LEU A 199 -6.04 -10.00 -10.16
CA LEU A 199 -6.83 -9.03 -10.96
C LEU A 199 -5.99 -8.38 -12.05
N VAL A 200 -4.78 -7.90 -11.70
CA VAL A 200 -3.85 -7.31 -12.68
C VAL A 200 -3.47 -8.34 -13.74
N HIS A 201 -3.16 -9.57 -13.34
CA HIS A 201 -2.86 -10.66 -14.27
C HIS A 201 -3.99 -10.86 -15.29
N ARG A 202 -5.22 -11.05 -14.82
CA ARG A 202 -6.40 -11.21 -15.68
C ARG A 202 -6.59 -10.04 -16.63
N GLN A 203 -6.49 -8.82 -16.14
CA GLN A 203 -6.75 -7.61 -16.93
C GLN A 203 -5.64 -7.24 -17.91
N THR A 204 -4.40 -7.63 -17.65
CA THR A 204 -3.26 -7.16 -18.44
C THR A 204 -2.52 -8.28 -19.17
N VAL A 205 -2.39 -9.45 -18.58
CA VAL A 205 -1.66 -10.58 -19.18
C VAL A 205 -2.62 -11.44 -19.99
N GLU A 206 -3.67 -11.98 -19.38
CA GLU A 206 -4.64 -12.83 -20.07
C GLU A 206 -5.38 -12.06 -21.19
N ALA A 207 -5.80 -10.82 -20.92
CA ALA A 207 -6.48 -10.00 -21.91
C ALA A 207 -5.61 -9.70 -23.14
N ARG A 208 -4.28 -9.67 -23.03
CA ARG A 208 -3.37 -9.50 -24.17
C ARG A 208 -3.11 -10.80 -24.91
N LEU A 209 -3.22 -11.93 -24.22
CA LEU A 209 -3.04 -13.26 -24.82
C LEU A 209 -4.32 -13.76 -25.45
N ALA A 210 -5.49 -13.21 -25.09
CA ALA A 210 -6.76 -13.52 -25.72
C ALA A 210 -6.70 -13.10 -27.19
N PRO A 211 -7.14 -13.95 -28.14
CA PRO A 211 -7.23 -13.56 -29.54
C PRO A 211 -8.12 -12.31 -29.65
N ALA A 212 -7.64 -11.32 -30.41
CA ALA A 212 -8.37 -10.09 -30.63
C ALA A 212 -9.81 -10.45 -31.08
N ALA A 213 -10.79 -10.00 -30.30
CA ALA A 213 -12.19 -10.18 -30.67
C ALA A 213 -12.36 -9.55 -32.06
N GLN A 214 -12.82 -10.36 -33.04
CA GLN A 214 -13.13 -9.83 -34.37
C GLN A 214 -14.13 -8.69 -34.19
N PRO A 215 -13.87 -7.51 -34.77
CA PRO A 215 -14.84 -6.44 -34.71
C PRO A 215 -16.18 -6.96 -35.24
N ALA A 216 -17.22 -6.86 -34.42
CA ALA A 216 -18.56 -7.20 -34.82
C ALA A 216 -18.82 -6.50 -36.16
N GLY A 217 -19.08 -7.30 -37.20
CA GLY A 217 -19.24 -6.80 -38.54
C GLY A 217 -20.24 -5.66 -38.56
N VAL A 218 -19.84 -4.52 -39.10
CA VAL A 218 -20.73 -3.44 -39.44
C VAL A 218 -21.69 -4.02 -40.48
N VAL A 219 -22.92 -4.36 -40.06
CA VAL A 219 -23.97 -4.70 -40.99
C VAL A 219 -24.28 -3.43 -41.76
N ALA A 220 -23.99 -3.50 -43.06
CA ALA A 220 -24.27 -2.42 -44.01
C ALA A 220 -25.80 -2.28 -44.22
#